data_d5caf969464ca8c72df33efba5a7b368
#
_entry.id   d5caf969464ca8c72df33efba5a7b368
#
_cell.length_a   1.000
_cell.length_b   1.000
_cell.length_c   1.000
_cell.angle_alpha   90.00
_cell.angle_beta   90.00
_cell.angle_gamma   90.00
#
_symmetry.space_group_name_H-M   'P 1'
#
loop_
_entity.id
_entity.type
_entity.pdbx_description
1 polymer ?
#
loop_
_entity_poly.entity_id
_entity_poly.type
_entity_poly.pdbx_seq_one_letter_code
_entity_poly.pdbx_strand_id
1 'polypeptide(L)'
;LRNSSAASDVYKRQVESSIENAKDDIHQRMVIEAKVKAKSFLNEIESVKKDIELLCSKNDINDIENNVNLLKKSLETNDCDMINQNIEKLNKATESFAQKRIEKDFSEVIGKDVDKID
;
A
#
# COMPACT_ATOMS: atom_id res chain seq x y z
N LEU A 1 -21.61 -50.44 1.55
CA LEU A 1 -20.53 -50.14 0.58
C LEU A 1 -21.00 -49.15 -0.50
N ARG A 2 -22.19 -49.40 -1.06
CA ARG A 2 -22.77 -48.51 -2.07
C ARG A 2 -23.07 -47.13 -1.51
N ASN A 3 -23.55 -47.07 -0.28
CA ASN A 3 -23.86 -45.81 0.40
C ASN A 3 -22.60 -45.01 0.70
N SER A 4 -21.50 -45.71 0.99
CA SER A 4 -20.19 -45.08 1.23
C SER A 4 -19.65 -44.41 -0.02
N SER A 5 -19.80 -45.02 -1.20
CA SER A 5 -19.39 -44.44 -2.47
C SER A 5 -20.18 -43.20 -2.83
N ALA A 6 -21.52 -43.26 -2.67
CA ALA A 6 -22.39 -42.14 -2.94
C ALA A 6 -22.09 -40.96 -2.00
N ALA A 7 -21.88 -41.23 -0.72
CA ALA A 7 -21.51 -40.22 0.25
C ALA A 7 -20.16 -39.58 -0.07
N SER A 8 -19.19 -40.36 -0.53
CA SER A 8 -17.87 -39.91 -0.92
C SER A 8 -17.94 -38.95 -2.11
N ASP A 9 -18.77 -39.28 -3.12
CA ASP A 9 -18.94 -38.43 -4.31
C ASP A 9 -19.58 -37.09 -3.95
N VAL A 10 -20.62 -37.08 -3.11
CA VAL A 10 -21.27 -35.87 -2.61
C VAL A 10 -20.27 -35.02 -1.81
N TYR A 11 -19.47 -35.64 -0.98
CA TYR A 11 -18.47 -35.01 -0.17
C TYR A 11 -17.39 -34.32 -1.03
N LYS A 12 -16.94 -34.99 -2.09
CA LYS A 12 -15.97 -34.42 -3.02
C LYS A 12 -16.49 -33.16 -3.71
N ARG A 13 -17.75 -33.14 -4.13
CA ARG A 13 -18.38 -31.98 -4.75
C ARG A 13 -18.45 -30.79 -3.79
N GLN A 14 -18.78 -31.04 -2.53
CA GLN A 14 -18.83 -30.00 -1.50
C GLN A 14 -17.44 -29.41 -1.24
N VAL A 15 -16.41 -30.24 -1.21
CA VAL A 15 -15.03 -29.78 -1.01
C VAL A 15 -14.58 -28.91 -2.18
N GLU A 16 -14.87 -29.28 -3.41
CA GLU A 16 -14.54 -28.48 -4.60
C GLU A 16 -15.23 -27.12 -4.58
N SER A 17 -16.51 -27.07 -4.26
CA SER A 17 -17.25 -25.81 -4.12
C SER A 17 -16.67 -24.93 -3.01
N SER A 18 -16.28 -25.52 -1.89
CA SER A 18 -15.68 -24.79 -0.77
C SER A 18 -14.33 -24.17 -1.15
N ILE A 19 -13.53 -24.89 -1.94
CA ILE A 19 -12.24 -24.39 -2.41
C ILE A 19 -12.42 -23.20 -3.35
N GLU A 20 -13.36 -23.29 -4.29
CA GLU A 20 -13.66 -22.17 -5.21
C GLU A 20 -14.15 -20.94 -4.46
N ASN A 21 -15.07 -21.10 -3.51
CA ASN A 21 -15.56 -20.01 -2.69
C ASN A 21 -14.45 -19.42 -1.83
N ALA A 22 -13.56 -20.24 -1.30
CA ALA A 22 -12.43 -19.78 -0.50
C ALA A 22 -11.46 -18.92 -1.34
N LYS A 23 -11.22 -19.28 -2.61
CA LYS A 23 -10.38 -18.51 -3.52
C LYS A 23 -10.99 -17.13 -3.79
N ASP A 24 -12.30 -17.07 -4.04
CA ASP A 24 -13.02 -15.82 -4.25
C ASP A 24 -12.96 -14.93 -3.00
N ASP A 25 -13.18 -15.52 -1.83
CA ASP A 25 -13.11 -14.83 -0.54
C ASP A 25 -11.70 -14.26 -0.28
N ILE A 26 -10.67 -15.05 -0.57
CA ILE A 26 -9.28 -14.62 -0.43
C ILE A 26 -8.99 -13.46 -1.37
N HIS A 27 -9.43 -13.55 -2.61
CA HIS A 27 -9.25 -12.48 -3.59
C HIS A 27 -9.93 -11.19 -3.14
N GLN A 28 -11.17 -11.27 -2.67
CA GLN A 28 -11.90 -10.12 -2.15
C GLN A 28 -11.19 -9.49 -0.95
N ARG A 29 -10.68 -10.32 -0.03
CA ARG A 29 -9.91 -9.84 1.11
C ARG A 29 -8.64 -9.12 0.68
N MET A 30 -7.93 -9.68 -0.28
CA MET A 30 -6.71 -9.07 -0.81
C MET A 30 -6.99 -7.70 -1.43
N VAL A 31 -8.09 -7.57 -2.15
CA VAL A 31 -8.52 -6.29 -2.73
C VAL A 31 -8.86 -5.29 -1.62
N ILE A 32 -9.61 -5.71 -0.62
CA ILE A 32 -9.99 -4.85 0.52
C ILE A 32 -8.75 -4.40 1.28
N GLU A 33 -7.85 -5.32 1.58
CA GLU A 33 -6.59 -5.01 2.28
C GLU A 33 -5.74 -4.04 1.48
N ALA A 34 -5.62 -4.25 0.17
CA ALA A 34 -4.89 -3.35 -0.70
C ALA A 34 -5.50 -1.94 -0.71
N LYS A 35 -6.83 -1.85 -0.76
CA LYS A 35 -7.54 -0.56 -0.70
C LYS A 35 -7.33 0.16 0.63
N VAL A 36 -7.42 -0.56 1.75
CA VAL A 36 -7.19 -0.01 3.08
C VAL A 36 -5.76 0.51 3.20
N LYS A 37 -4.79 -0.28 2.75
CA LYS A 37 -3.38 0.09 2.74
C LYS A 37 -3.13 1.33 1.90
N ALA A 38 -3.73 1.39 0.70
CA ALA A 38 -3.62 2.54 -0.18
C ALA A 38 -4.22 3.80 0.44
N LYS A 39 -5.39 3.70 1.03
CA LYS A 39 -6.05 4.84 1.71
C LYS A 39 -5.23 5.35 2.89
N SER A 40 -4.68 4.44 3.68
CA SER A 40 -3.81 4.78 4.81
C SER A 40 -2.57 5.53 4.32
N PHE A 41 -1.95 5.04 3.24
CA PHE A 41 -0.77 5.65 2.64
C PHE A 41 -1.09 7.06 2.10
N LEU A 42 -2.23 7.21 1.43
CA LEU A 42 -2.68 8.51 0.92
C LEU A 42 -2.92 9.52 2.05
N ASN A 43 -3.50 9.06 3.17
CA ASN A 43 -3.70 9.91 4.35
C ASN A 43 -2.37 10.35 4.96
N GLU A 44 -1.38 9.47 5.02
CA GLU A 44 -0.04 9.80 5.49
C GLU A 44 0.59 10.88 4.60
N ILE A 45 0.47 10.74 3.29
CA ILE A 45 1.01 11.72 2.34
C ILE A 45 0.33 13.07 2.52
N GLU A 46 -1.00 13.10 2.69
CA GLU A 46 -1.71 14.36 2.96
C GLU A 46 -1.25 15.03 4.24
N SER A 47 -1.00 14.24 5.28
CA SER A 47 -0.56 14.78 6.56
C SER A 47 0.83 15.44 6.49
N VAL A 48 1.69 14.96 5.58
CA VAL A 48 3.05 15.48 5.40
C VAL A 48 3.19 16.34 4.14
N LYS A 49 2.08 16.70 3.51
CA LYS A 49 2.09 17.44 2.24
C LYS A 49 2.87 18.75 2.32
N LYS A 50 2.74 19.48 3.41
CA LYS A 50 3.48 20.73 3.63
C LYS A 50 4.99 20.48 3.69
N ASP A 51 5.40 19.44 4.37
CA ASP A 51 6.81 19.04 4.45
C ASP A 51 7.35 18.61 3.08
N ILE A 52 6.54 17.89 2.30
CA ILE A 52 6.89 17.51 0.94
C ILE A 52 7.15 18.76 0.09
N GLU A 53 6.27 19.75 0.17
CA GLU A 53 6.42 21.01 -0.57
C GLU A 53 7.68 21.78 -0.16
N LEU A 54 8.07 21.70 1.10
CA LEU A 54 9.26 22.38 1.61
C LEU A 54 10.57 21.67 1.25
N LEU A 55 10.56 20.33 1.28
CA LEU A 55 11.77 19.53 1.16
C LEU A 55 12.05 19.02 -0.26
N CYS A 56 11.02 18.86 -1.08
CA CYS A 56 11.12 18.29 -2.42
C CYS A 56 11.18 19.36 -3.50
N SER A 57 11.83 19.03 -4.61
CA SER A 57 11.80 19.86 -5.81
C SER A 57 10.44 19.76 -6.50
N LYS A 58 10.15 20.70 -7.41
CA LYS A 58 8.89 20.67 -8.18
C LYS A 58 8.70 19.37 -8.95
N ASN A 59 9.80 18.82 -9.50
CA ASN A 59 9.74 17.55 -10.22
C ASN A 59 9.33 16.40 -9.30
N ASP A 60 9.90 16.34 -8.11
CA ASP A 60 9.55 15.32 -7.12
C ASP A 60 8.11 15.45 -6.66
N ILE A 61 7.66 16.69 -6.42
CA ILE A 61 6.27 16.98 -6.03
C ILE A 61 5.32 16.52 -7.14
N ASN A 62 5.62 16.84 -8.40
CA ASN A 62 4.80 16.42 -9.53
C ASN A 62 4.74 14.89 -9.67
N ASP A 63 5.87 14.20 -9.47
CA ASP A 63 5.91 12.74 -9.50
C ASP A 63 5.03 12.15 -8.39
N ILE A 64 5.12 12.69 -7.19
CA ILE A 64 4.29 12.25 -6.06
C ILE A 64 2.81 12.48 -6.37
N GLU A 65 2.45 13.66 -6.84
CA GLU A 65 1.06 13.98 -7.20
C GLU A 65 0.50 13.08 -8.30
N ASN A 66 1.30 12.83 -9.34
CA ASN A 66 0.90 11.94 -10.42
C ASN A 66 0.66 10.51 -9.91
N ASN A 67 1.54 10.01 -9.07
CA ASN A 67 1.40 8.68 -8.48
C ASN A 67 0.23 8.60 -7.50
N VAL A 68 -0.03 9.67 -6.75
CA VAL A 68 -1.21 9.78 -5.87
C VAL A 68 -2.49 9.67 -6.72
N ASN A 69 -2.56 10.39 -7.82
CA ASN A 69 -3.73 10.35 -8.73
C ASN A 69 -3.92 8.97 -9.35
N LEU A 70 -2.83 8.32 -9.76
CA LEU A 70 -2.87 6.95 -10.29
C LEU A 70 -3.38 5.96 -9.24
N LEU A 71 -2.92 6.10 -8.01
CA LEU A 71 -3.38 5.25 -6.93
C LEU A 71 -4.87 5.46 -6.63
N LYS A 72 -5.32 6.71 -6.60
CA LYS A 72 -6.73 7.04 -6.41
C LYS A 72 -7.61 6.41 -7.50
N LYS A 73 -7.16 6.45 -8.75
CA LYS A 73 -7.87 5.81 -9.86
C LYS A 73 -7.91 4.30 -9.70
N SER A 74 -6.80 3.69 -9.26
CA SER A 74 -6.75 2.24 -9.07
C SER A 74 -7.66 1.77 -7.93
N LEU A 75 -7.98 2.64 -6.97
CA LEU A 75 -8.93 2.32 -5.90
C LEU A 75 -10.35 2.11 -6.41
N GLU A 76 -10.68 2.65 -7.57
CA GLU A 76 -11.98 2.43 -8.22
C GLU A 76 -12.06 1.07 -8.89
N THR A 77 -10.92 0.41 -9.10
CA THR A 77 -10.86 -0.93 -9.68
C THR A 77 -10.84 -1.98 -8.57
N ASN A 78 -11.18 -3.22 -8.93
CA ASN A 78 -11.06 -4.35 -8.03
C ASN A 78 -9.83 -5.20 -8.36
N ASP A 79 -8.78 -4.56 -8.89
CA ASP A 79 -7.53 -5.20 -9.26
C ASP A 79 -6.48 -4.98 -8.17
N CYS A 80 -6.28 -6.00 -7.35
CA CYS A 80 -5.33 -6.00 -6.24
C CYS A 80 -3.89 -5.75 -6.73
N ASP A 81 -3.51 -6.38 -7.84
CA ASP A 81 -2.16 -6.25 -8.39
C ASP A 81 -1.89 -4.80 -8.84
N MET A 82 -2.86 -4.19 -9.51
CA MET A 82 -2.75 -2.80 -9.95
C MET A 82 -2.63 -1.84 -8.77
N ILE A 83 -3.45 -2.04 -7.74
CA ILE A 83 -3.40 -1.23 -6.51
C ILE A 83 -2.03 -1.36 -5.85
N ASN A 84 -1.52 -2.58 -5.69
CA ASN A 84 -0.23 -2.83 -5.07
C ASN A 84 0.93 -2.25 -5.89
N GLN A 85 0.89 -2.36 -7.21
CA GLN A 85 1.88 -1.76 -8.09
C GLN A 85 1.92 -0.23 -7.94
N ASN A 86 0.76 0.40 -7.87
CA ASN A 86 0.67 1.84 -7.70
C ASN A 86 1.13 2.28 -6.31
N ILE A 87 0.88 1.47 -5.27
CA ILE A 87 1.42 1.71 -3.93
C ILE A 87 2.96 1.70 -3.97
N GLU A 88 3.55 0.71 -4.64
CA GLU A 88 5.01 0.62 -4.77
C GLU A 88 5.59 1.81 -5.53
N LYS A 89 4.96 2.21 -6.63
CA LYS A 89 5.39 3.37 -7.41
C LYS A 89 5.37 4.64 -6.57
N LEU A 90 4.29 4.83 -5.82
CA LEU A 90 4.18 6.00 -4.94
C LEU A 90 5.21 5.94 -3.82
N ASN A 91 5.46 4.77 -3.26
CA ASN A 91 6.48 4.57 -2.24
C ASN A 91 7.87 4.96 -2.77
N LYS A 92 8.21 4.54 -3.99
CA LYS A 92 9.47 4.92 -4.63
C LYS A 92 9.54 6.43 -4.87
N ALA A 93 8.46 7.05 -5.30
CA ALA A 93 8.41 8.49 -5.50
C ALA A 93 8.61 9.26 -4.19
N THR A 94 8.19 8.70 -3.06
CA THR A 94 8.34 9.34 -1.76
C THR A 94 9.64 8.99 -1.04
N GLU A 95 10.45 8.05 -1.57
CA GLU A 95 11.73 7.67 -0.97
C GLU A 95 12.68 8.86 -0.82
N SER A 96 12.81 9.68 -1.85
CA SER A 96 13.67 10.86 -1.79
C SER A 96 13.21 11.85 -0.74
N PHE A 97 11.88 12.02 -0.59
CA PHE A 97 11.31 12.83 0.48
C PHE A 97 11.65 12.26 1.86
N ALA A 98 11.48 10.95 2.04
CA ALA A 98 11.78 10.28 3.30
C ALA A 98 13.25 10.45 3.67
N GLN A 99 14.16 10.30 2.71
CA GLN A 99 15.60 10.53 2.92
C GLN A 99 15.89 11.97 3.31
N LYS A 100 15.31 12.94 2.62
CA LYS A 100 15.49 14.36 2.93
C LYS A 100 14.98 14.70 4.32
N ARG A 101 13.88 14.09 4.73
CA ARG A 101 13.31 14.28 6.06
C ARG A 101 14.21 13.71 7.14
N ILE A 102 14.76 12.52 6.93
CA ILE A 102 15.70 11.88 7.84
C ILE A 102 16.97 12.74 7.96
N GLU A 103 17.51 13.21 6.84
CA GLU A 103 18.71 14.08 6.81
C GLU A 103 18.45 15.38 7.56
N LYS A 104 17.29 15.97 7.40
CA LYS A 104 16.92 17.20 8.11
C LYS A 104 16.84 16.96 9.62
N ASP A 105 16.14 15.91 10.04
CA ASP A 105 16.01 15.55 11.46
C ASP A 105 17.38 15.25 12.07
N PHE A 106 18.23 14.54 11.32
CA PHE A 106 19.59 14.21 11.73
C PHE A 106 20.46 15.47 11.86
N SER A 107 20.37 16.41 10.92
CA SER A 107 21.05 17.68 10.98
C SER A 107 20.65 18.50 12.22
N GLU A 108 19.37 18.52 12.55
CA GLU A 108 18.86 19.23 13.72
C GLU A 108 19.41 18.62 15.01
N VAL A 109 19.46 17.27 15.08
CA VAL A 109 20.02 16.57 16.25
C VAL A 109 21.52 16.83 16.38
N ILE A 110 22.27 16.77 15.28
CA ILE A 110 23.71 17.09 15.28
C ILE A 110 23.94 18.53 15.66
N GLY A 111 23.13 19.46 15.12
CA GLY A 111 23.21 20.88 15.47
C GLY A 111 22.98 21.15 16.95
N LYS A 112 22.01 20.45 17.55
CA LYS A 112 21.74 20.56 18.99
C LYS A 112 22.89 20.00 19.82
N ASP A 113 23.50 18.90 19.41
CA ASP A 113 24.64 18.30 20.10
C ASP A 113 25.86 19.24 20.05
N VAL A 114 26.10 19.86 18.90
CA VAL A 114 27.17 20.84 18.74
C VAL A 114 26.93 22.05 19.66
N ASP A 115 25.73 22.55 19.72
CA ASP A 115 25.34 23.66 20.61
C ASP A 115 25.54 23.33 22.08
N LYS A 116 25.32 22.06 22.47
CA LYS A 116 25.55 21.61 23.84
C LYS A 116 27.04 21.53 24.21
N ILE A 117 27.88 21.22 23.24
CA ILE A 117 29.32 21.09 23.44
C ILE A 117 29.97 22.48 23.60
N ASP A 118 29.47 23.45 22.86
CA ASP A 118 29.91 24.83 22.94
C ASP A 118 29.36 25.56 24.15
#